data_3219c5a39931a2ad3a4a2338888d3b69
#
_entry.id   3219c5a39931a2ad3a4a2338888d3b69
#
_cell.length_a   1.000
_cell.length_b   1.000
_cell.length_c   1.000
_cell.angle_alpha   90.00
_cell.angle_beta   90.00
_cell.angle_gamma   90.00
#
_symmetry.space_group_name_H-M   'P 1'
#
loop_
_entity.id
_entity.type
_entity.pdbx_description
1 polymer ?
#
loop_
_entity_poly.entity_id
_entity_poly.type
_entity_poly.pdbx_seq_one_letter_code
_entity_poly.pdbx_strand_id
1 'polypeptide(L)'
;RGSPLALAQAEEVKSRLLAAHPTLAEDAVAIVVIATTGDQIQSKPLKEFGGKGLFTKEIEEALLAGQIDMAVHSMKDVPTEVPPGLGIVCLLPREDPRDGFLSPVANSLEELPEGATVGSSSLRRVAQIRHVRPDLVVVNFRGNVNTRMRKLSEGVAQATFLACAGLHRLGMADRITAPMPVDVMLPAVAQAVIGVETRLDDKVTIDYLALIHDGETAQCVAAERALLA
;
A
#
# COMPACT_ATOMS: atom_id res chain seq x y z
N ARG A 1 7.83 2.44 -8.71
CA ARG A 1 7.63 1.01 -9.00
C ARG A 1 6.68 0.84 -10.19
N GLY A 2 6.77 -0.30 -10.92
CA GLY A 2 6.00 -0.54 -12.15
C GLY A 2 4.67 -1.27 -11.96
N SER A 3 4.23 -1.57 -10.74
CA SER A 3 2.92 -2.21 -10.54
C SER A 3 1.78 -1.21 -10.83
N PRO A 4 0.62 -1.67 -11.35
CA PRO A 4 -0.50 -0.78 -11.65
C PRO A 4 -0.91 0.11 -10.48
N LEU A 5 -0.91 -0.40 -9.24
CA LEU A 5 -1.22 0.39 -8.06
C LEU A 5 -0.14 1.43 -7.76
N ALA A 6 1.14 1.10 -7.91
CA ALA A 6 2.22 2.06 -7.68
C ALA A 6 2.17 3.21 -8.71
N LEU A 7 1.87 2.90 -9.97
CA LEU A 7 1.66 3.92 -11.00
C LEU A 7 0.45 4.80 -10.70
N ALA A 8 -0.69 4.21 -10.32
CA ALA A 8 -1.88 4.98 -9.94
C ALA A 8 -1.60 5.92 -8.75
N GLN A 9 -0.81 5.50 -7.77
CA GLN A 9 -0.39 6.34 -6.64
C GLN A 9 0.54 7.49 -7.09
N ALA A 10 1.49 7.22 -7.98
CA ALA A 10 2.38 8.25 -8.52
C ALA A 10 1.60 9.27 -9.37
N GLU A 11 0.64 8.83 -10.18
CA GLU A 11 -0.25 9.71 -10.94
C GLU A 11 -1.16 10.54 -10.03
N GLU A 12 -1.62 9.99 -8.89
CA GLU A 12 -2.39 10.76 -7.90
C GLU A 12 -1.55 11.90 -7.31
N VAL A 13 -0.28 11.64 -6.94
CA VAL A 13 0.64 12.68 -6.44
C VAL A 13 0.88 13.74 -7.52
N LYS A 14 1.21 13.32 -8.76
CA LYS A 14 1.42 14.22 -9.89
C LYS A 14 0.21 15.12 -10.13
N SER A 15 -0.98 14.55 -10.21
CA SER A 15 -2.22 15.31 -10.45
C SER A 15 -2.48 16.33 -9.35
N ARG A 16 -2.25 15.98 -8.08
CA ARG A 16 -2.41 16.89 -6.95
C ARG A 16 -1.38 18.02 -6.96
N LEU A 17 -0.12 17.73 -7.31
CA LEU A 17 0.92 18.75 -7.47
C LEU A 17 0.58 19.76 -8.57
N LEU A 18 0.21 19.28 -9.75
CA LEU A 18 -0.18 20.16 -10.85
C LEU A 18 -1.42 20.99 -10.52
N ALA A 19 -2.39 20.42 -9.81
CA ALA A 19 -3.58 21.16 -9.37
C ALA A 19 -3.25 22.23 -8.32
N ALA A 20 -2.31 21.96 -7.41
CA ALA A 20 -1.88 22.90 -6.37
C ALA A 20 -0.95 24.00 -6.92
N HIS A 21 -0.29 23.76 -8.05
CA HIS A 21 0.67 24.66 -8.70
C HIS A 21 0.31 24.93 -10.16
N PRO A 22 -0.72 25.75 -10.44
CA PRO A 22 -1.23 25.97 -11.82
C PRO A 22 -0.21 26.57 -12.80
N THR A 23 0.91 27.09 -12.30
CA THR A 23 2.00 27.64 -13.12
C THR A 23 2.97 26.58 -13.63
N LEU A 24 2.93 25.36 -13.09
CA LEU A 24 3.73 24.25 -13.59
C LEU A 24 3.16 23.75 -14.91
N ALA A 25 4.04 23.50 -15.86
CA ALA A 25 3.68 22.82 -17.09
C ALA A 25 3.33 21.34 -16.79
N GLU A 26 2.48 20.73 -17.60
CA GLU A 26 2.03 19.34 -17.40
C GLU A 26 3.19 18.33 -17.41
N ASP A 27 4.25 18.62 -18.16
CA ASP A 27 5.47 17.83 -18.28
C ASP A 27 6.53 18.15 -17.20
N ALA A 28 6.27 19.12 -16.30
CA ALA A 28 7.18 19.48 -15.21
C ALA A 28 7.37 18.33 -14.19
N VAL A 29 6.41 17.40 -14.10
CA VAL A 29 6.47 16.23 -13.21
C VAL A 29 6.52 14.97 -14.05
N ALA A 30 7.68 14.33 -14.12
CA ALA A 30 7.89 13.06 -14.83
C ALA A 30 7.84 11.88 -13.87
N ILE A 31 7.18 10.79 -14.28
CA ILE A 31 7.15 9.54 -13.52
C ILE A 31 8.26 8.62 -14.01
N VAL A 32 9.21 8.29 -13.12
CA VAL A 32 10.31 7.36 -13.38
C VAL A 32 9.99 6.02 -12.72
N VAL A 33 9.96 4.94 -13.51
CA VAL A 33 9.71 3.59 -13.01
C VAL A 33 11.03 2.94 -12.59
N ILE A 34 11.15 2.62 -11.29
CA ILE A 34 12.30 1.90 -10.74
C ILE A 34 11.86 0.49 -10.36
N ALA A 35 12.56 -0.51 -10.90
CA ALA A 35 12.35 -1.91 -10.52
C ALA A 35 13.02 -2.20 -9.19
N THR A 36 12.29 -2.81 -8.24
CA THR A 36 12.82 -3.15 -6.92
C THR A 36 13.03 -4.66 -6.78
N THR A 37 13.96 -5.06 -5.92
CA THR A 37 14.20 -6.47 -5.56
C THR A 37 12.91 -7.13 -5.08
N GLY A 38 12.08 -6.42 -4.31
CA GLY A 38 10.79 -6.91 -3.84
C GLY A 38 9.78 -7.23 -4.95
N ASP A 39 9.84 -6.53 -6.09
CA ASP A 39 9.00 -6.80 -7.25
C ASP A 39 9.42 -8.08 -8.00
N GLN A 40 10.71 -8.43 -7.94
CA GLN A 40 11.27 -9.61 -8.60
C GLN A 40 11.06 -10.91 -7.80
N ILE A 41 10.97 -10.82 -6.45
CA ILE A 41 10.83 -11.97 -5.57
C ILE A 41 9.35 -12.38 -5.47
N GLN A 42 8.91 -13.30 -6.30
CA GLN A 42 7.53 -13.83 -6.26
C GLN A 42 7.39 -15.21 -5.61
N SER A 43 8.49 -15.98 -5.47
CA SER A 43 8.45 -17.42 -5.14
C SER A 43 8.70 -17.76 -3.67
N LYS A 44 9.36 -16.89 -2.88
CA LYS A 44 9.75 -17.18 -1.49
C LYS A 44 9.13 -16.20 -0.47
N PRO A 45 8.89 -16.59 0.79
CA PRO A 45 8.41 -15.69 1.83
C PRO A 45 9.36 -14.50 2.04
N LEU A 46 8.81 -13.26 2.10
CA LEU A 46 9.61 -12.04 2.29
C LEU A 46 10.46 -12.04 3.55
N LYS A 47 10.03 -12.76 4.60
CA LYS A 47 10.77 -12.90 5.86
C LYS A 47 12.14 -13.58 5.71
N GLU A 48 12.35 -14.39 4.66
CA GLU A 48 13.63 -15.06 4.38
C GLU A 48 14.70 -14.10 3.83
N PHE A 49 14.30 -12.91 3.38
CA PHE A 49 15.18 -11.90 2.78
C PHE A 49 15.45 -10.69 3.69
N GLY A 50 15.24 -10.83 5.01
CA GLY A 50 15.54 -9.77 5.98
C GLY A 50 14.46 -8.67 6.13
N GLY A 51 13.37 -8.71 5.36
CA GLY A 51 12.13 -7.95 5.57
C GLY A 51 12.18 -6.42 5.44
N LYS A 52 13.27 -5.75 5.77
CA LYS A 52 13.37 -4.29 5.72
C LYS A 52 13.83 -3.82 4.33
N GLY A 53 13.16 -2.80 3.78
CA GLY A 53 13.62 -2.10 2.57
C GLY A 53 13.50 -2.84 1.24
N LEU A 54 12.87 -4.02 1.16
CA LEU A 54 12.76 -4.80 -0.09
C LEU A 54 12.06 -4.06 -1.24
N PHE A 55 11.26 -3.06 -0.91
CA PHE A 55 10.50 -2.26 -1.88
C PHE A 55 10.95 -0.81 -1.95
N THR A 56 11.90 -0.39 -1.10
CA THR A 56 12.31 1.02 -0.99
C THR A 56 13.78 1.22 -1.32
N LYS A 57 14.66 0.24 -1.10
CA LYS A 57 16.11 0.37 -1.22
C LYS A 57 16.58 1.01 -2.53
N GLU A 58 16.18 0.45 -3.67
CA GLU A 58 16.63 0.96 -4.99
C GLU A 58 16.05 2.36 -5.28
N ILE A 59 14.89 2.68 -4.71
CA ILE A 59 14.27 4.00 -4.81
C ILE A 59 15.01 5.01 -3.93
N GLU A 60 15.33 4.63 -2.69
CA GLU A 60 16.09 5.44 -1.75
C GLU A 60 17.52 5.72 -2.28
N GLU A 61 18.16 4.73 -2.90
CA GLU A 61 19.45 4.90 -3.60
C GLU A 61 19.33 5.91 -4.76
N ALA A 62 18.26 5.87 -5.54
CA ALA A 62 18.00 6.82 -6.62
C ALA A 62 17.74 8.25 -6.11
N LEU A 63 17.02 8.41 -4.97
CA LEU A 63 16.85 9.70 -4.29
C LEU A 63 18.20 10.27 -3.83
N LEU A 64 19.01 9.47 -3.13
CA LEU A 64 20.33 9.91 -2.64
C LEU A 64 21.30 10.25 -3.78
N ALA A 65 21.20 9.55 -4.91
CA ALA A 65 21.97 9.83 -6.13
C ALA A 65 21.46 11.03 -6.94
N GLY A 66 20.34 11.66 -6.56
CA GLY A 66 19.74 12.77 -7.31
C GLY A 66 19.18 12.37 -8.67
N GLN A 67 18.87 11.09 -8.90
CA GLN A 67 18.26 10.59 -10.12
C GLN A 67 16.75 10.83 -10.16
N ILE A 68 16.13 10.97 -8.99
CA ILE A 68 14.75 11.38 -8.78
C ILE A 68 14.71 12.40 -7.63
N ASP A 69 13.66 13.23 -7.60
CA ASP A 69 13.49 14.26 -6.57
C ASP A 69 12.53 13.82 -5.48
N MET A 70 11.58 12.95 -5.82
CA MET A 70 10.61 12.42 -4.87
C MET A 70 10.29 10.95 -5.14
N ALA A 71 9.94 10.21 -4.09
CA ALA A 71 9.49 8.83 -4.18
C ALA A 71 8.10 8.67 -3.57
N VAL A 72 7.22 7.96 -4.27
CA VAL A 72 5.82 7.74 -3.85
C VAL A 72 5.67 6.34 -3.27
N HIS A 73 5.15 6.26 -2.05
CA HIS A 73 5.02 5.02 -1.29
C HIS A 73 3.60 4.77 -0.78
N SER A 74 3.20 3.51 -0.73
CA SER A 74 2.16 3.07 0.22
C SER A 74 2.77 3.06 1.61
N MET A 75 2.31 3.93 2.52
CA MET A 75 2.95 4.13 3.83
C MET A 75 3.05 2.87 4.71
N LYS A 76 2.12 1.92 4.56
CA LYS A 76 2.19 0.62 5.27
C LYS A 76 3.39 -0.24 4.88
N ASP A 77 4.03 0.03 3.74
CA ASP A 77 5.17 -0.72 3.23
C ASP A 77 6.51 -0.02 3.56
N VAL A 78 6.47 1.21 4.09
CA VAL A 78 7.66 2.00 4.48
C VAL A 78 8.11 1.61 5.88
N PRO A 79 9.39 1.24 6.08
CA PRO A 79 9.96 0.99 7.40
C PRO A 79 9.77 2.17 8.37
N THR A 80 9.82 1.92 9.68
CA THR A 80 9.74 3.00 10.69
C THR A 80 10.93 3.95 10.59
N GLU A 81 12.09 3.42 10.24
CA GLU A 81 13.31 4.18 10.01
C GLU A 81 13.61 4.22 8.51
N VAL A 82 13.89 5.40 7.99
CA VAL A 82 14.37 5.65 6.63
C VAL A 82 15.86 5.99 6.65
N PRO A 83 16.58 5.88 5.53
CA PRO A 83 18.01 6.20 5.47
C PRO A 83 18.31 7.64 5.89
N PRO A 84 19.47 7.89 6.53
CA PRO A 84 19.92 9.25 6.85
C PRO A 84 19.92 10.14 5.59
N GLY A 85 19.42 11.37 5.75
CA GLY A 85 19.31 12.34 4.65
C GLY A 85 18.00 12.26 3.86
N LEU A 86 17.19 11.22 4.06
CA LEU A 86 15.85 11.07 3.48
C LEU A 86 14.77 11.25 4.54
N GLY A 87 13.55 11.56 4.11
CA GLY A 87 12.39 11.67 4.99
C GLY A 87 11.07 11.65 4.24
N ILE A 88 10.03 11.16 4.92
CA ILE A 88 8.64 11.28 4.46
C ILE A 88 8.15 12.69 4.81
N VAL A 89 8.13 13.57 3.82
CA VAL A 89 7.83 15.00 4.03
C VAL A 89 6.38 15.36 3.70
N CYS A 90 5.69 14.51 2.94
CA CYS A 90 4.31 14.74 2.57
C CYS A 90 3.49 13.45 2.73
N LEU A 91 2.32 13.58 3.32
CA LEU A 91 1.29 12.55 3.38
C LEU A 91 0.02 13.10 2.75
N LEU A 92 -0.55 12.36 1.79
CA LEU A 92 -1.82 12.74 1.19
C LEU A 92 -2.99 12.40 2.12
N PRO A 93 -4.16 13.02 1.94
CA PRO A 93 -5.39 12.65 2.65
C PRO A 93 -5.60 11.13 2.61
N ARG A 94 -5.91 10.57 3.78
CA ARG A 94 -6.09 9.13 3.94
C ARG A 94 -7.35 8.66 3.21
N GLU A 95 -7.22 7.65 2.40
CA GLU A 95 -8.33 6.95 1.78
C GLU A 95 -8.90 5.91 2.77
N ASP A 96 -9.91 5.12 2.40
CA ASP A 96 -10.53 4.10 3.26
C ASP A 96 -9.49 3.10 3.81
N PRO A 97 -9.22 3.10 5.13
CA PRO A 97 -8.18 2.24 5.72
C PRO A 97 -8.59 0.77 5.82
N ARG A 98 -9.87 0.44 5.58
CA ARG A 98 -10.41 -0.91 5.78
C ARG A 98 -9.82 -1.91 4.81
N ASP A 99 -9.85 -3.17 5.22
CA ASP A 99 -9.69 -4.29 4.31
C ASP A 99 -11.04 -4.62 3.63
N GLY A 100 -11.03 -4.87 2.34
CA GLY A 100 -12.18 -5.39 1.62
C GLY A 100 -12.16 -6.92 1.63
N PHE A 101 -13.26 -7.54 2.00
CA PHE A 101 -13.54 -8.96 1.79
C PHE A 101 -13.98 -9.16 0.34
N LEU A 102 -13.39 -10.13 -0.33
CA LEU A 102 -13.70 -10.49 -1.72
C LEU A 102 -13.98 -11.99 -1.79
N SER A 103 -15.18 -12.35 -2.22
CA SER A 103 -15.57 -13.75 -2.40
C SER A 103 -16.63 -13.90 -3.49
N PRO A 104 -16.51 -14.90 -4.36
CA PRO A 104 -17.58 -15.27 -5.30
C PRO A 104 -18.64 -16.19 -4.67
N VAL A 105 -18.45 -16.66 -3.42
CA VAL A 105 -19.28 -17.71 -2.81
C VAL A 105 -19.98 -17.29 -1.51
N ALA A 106 -19.62 -16.14 -0.92
CA ALA A 106 -20.21 -15.65 0.32
C ALA A 106 -20.20 -14.11 0.33
N ASN A 107 -21.13 -13.50 1.06
CA ASN A 107 -21.23 -12.03 1.17
C ASN A 107 -20.45 -11.48 2.36
N SER A 108 -20.06 -12.34 3.32
CA SER A 108 -19.27 -11.95 4.48
C SER A 108 -18.32 -13.08 4.90
N LEU A 109 -17.40 -12.77 5.83
CA LEU A 109 -16.48 -13.75 6.39
C LEU A 109 -17.21 -14.83 7.17
N GLU A 110 -18.30 -14.46 7.85
CA GLU A 110 -19.14 -15.34 8.66
C GLU A 110 -19.91 -16.36 7.80
N GLU A 111 -20.31 -15.95 6.60
CA GLU A 111 -21.07 -16.78 5.66
C GLU A 111 -20.20 -17.79 4.89
N LEU A 112 -18.89 -17.72 5.00
CA LEU A 112 -18.02 -18.72 4.36
C LEU A 112 -18.32 -20.12 4.92
N PRO A 113 -18.42 -21.14 4.04
CA PRO A 113 -18.57 -22.53 4.47
C PRO A 113 -17.48 -22.94 5.46
N GLU A 114 -17.82 -23.89 6.35
CA GLU A 114 -16.83 -24.50 7.26
C GLU A 114 -15.67 -25.12 6.45
N GLY A 115 -14.44 -24.88 6.86
CA GLY A 115 -13.25 -25.35 6.17
C GLY A 115 -12.93 -24.63 4.86
N ALA A 116 -13.66 -23.54 4.51
CA ALA A 116 -13.40 -22.80 3.29
C ALA A 116 -11.98 -22.26 3.21
N THR A 117 -11.46 -22.21 1.98
CA THR A 117 -10.09 -21.73 1.75
C THR A 117 -10.04 -20.22 1.58
N VAL A 118 -9.21 -19.54 2.39
CA VAL A 118 -8.99 -18.08 2.33
C VAL A 118 -7.55 -17.78 1.91
N GLY A 119 -7.40 -16.98 0.86
CA GLY A 119 -6.11 -16.56 0.34
C GLY A 119 -5.54 -15.36 1.08
N SER A 120 -4.44 -15.53 1.83
CA SER A 120 -3.73 -14.41 2.46
C SER A 120 -2.26 -14.75 2.69
N SER A 121 -1.38 -13.73 2.49
CA SER A 121 0.04 -13.80 2.87
C SER A 121 0.39 -12.74 3.92
N SER A 122 -0.61 -12.03 4.45
CA SER A 122 -0.47 -11.04 5.51
C SER A 122 -0.64 -11.70 6.86
N LEU A 123 0.42 -11.72 7.69
CA LEU A 123 0.38 -12.27 9.05
C LEU A 123 -0.71 -11.60 9.89
N ARG A 124 -0.88 -10.29 9.76
CA ARG A 124 -1.94 -9.52 10.43
C ARG A 124 -3.32 -10.07 10.10
N ARG A 125 -3.63 -10.24 8.82
CA ARG A 125 -4.93 -10.78 8.38
C ARG A 125 -5.11 -12.23 8.81
N VAL A 126 -4.08 -13.05 8.63
CA VAL A 126 -4.12 -14.47 9.01
C VAL A 126 -4.42 -14.65 10.49
N ALA A 127 -3.78 -13.86 11.36
CA ALA A 127 -4.01 -13.92 12.81
C ALA A 127 -5.47 -13.58 13.15
N GLN A 128 -6.01 -12.52 12.57
CA GLN A 128 -7.39 -12.07 12.82
C GLN A 128 -8.43 -13.03 12.23
N ILE A 129 -8.20 -13.55 11.02
CA ILE A 129 -9.07 -14.58 10.42
C ILE A 129 -9.14 -15.81 11.33
N ARG A 130 -7.99 -16.31 11.78
CA ARG A 130 -7.94 -17.49 12.67
C ARG A 130 -8.55 -17.26 14.04
N HIS A 131 -8.56 -16.02 14.51
CA HIS A 131 -9.22 -15.67 15.77
C HIS A 131 -10.75 -15.73 15.64
N VAL A 132 -11.30 -15.21 14.56
CA VAL A 132 -12.76 -15.15 14.32
C VAL A 132 -13.30 -16.46 13.74
N ARG A 133 -12.56 -17.08 12.81
CA ARG A 133 -12.93 -18.29 12.07
C ARG A 133 -11.75 -19.28 12.04
N PRO A 134 -11.49 -20.00 13.18
CA PRO A 134 -10.40 -20.95 13.29
C PRO A 134 -10.55 -22.20 12.40
N ASP A 135 -11.74 -22.46 11.90
CA ASP A 135 -12.08 -23.53 10.97
C ASP A 135 -11.55 -23.29 9.56
N LEU A 136 -11.31 -22.02 9.15
CA LEU A 136 -10.92 -21.69 7.78
C LEU A 136 -9.48 -22.10 7.47
N VAL A 137 -9.28 -22.59 6.24
CA VAL A 137 -7.97 -22.98 5.72
C VAL A 137 -7.30 -21.78 5.04
N VAL A 138 -6.26 -21.22 5.66
CA VAL A 138 -5.54 -20.09 5.07
C VAL A 138 -4.40 -20.58 4.21
N VAL A 139 -4.41 -20.17 2.93
CA VAL A 139 -3.39 -20.50 1.94
C VAL A 139 -2.57 -19.27 1.54
N ASN A 140 -1.32 -19.50 1.13
CA ASN A 140 -0.44 -18.42 0.67
C ASN A 140 -0.97 -17.79 -0.63
N PHE A 141 -1.21 -16.47 -0.60
CA PHE A 141 -1.87 -15.75 -1.69
C PHE A 141 -1.09 -14.49 -2.08
N ARG A 142 0.04 -14.68 -2.74
CA ARG A 142 0.98 -13.62 -3.15
C ARG A 142 0.69 -13.08 -4.55
N GLY A 143 1.23 -11.90 -4.80
CA GLY A 143 1.13 -11.16 -6.04
C GLY A 143 0.57 -9.74 -5.80
N ASN A 144 0.55 -8.93 -6.85
CA ASN A 144 -0.15 -7.65 -6.85
C ASN A 144 -1.68 -7.84 -6.86
N VAL A 145 -2.45 -6.75 -6.84
CA VAL A 145 -3.92 -6.80 -6.81
C VAL A 145 -4.46 -7.67 -7.97
N ASN A 146 -4.02 -7.40 -9.20
CA ASN A 146 -4.50 -8.13 -10.39
C ASN A 146 -4.20 -9.63 -10.33
N THR A 147 -2.99 -10.00 -9.86
CA THR A 147 -2.60 -11.40 -9.70
C THR A 147 -3.49 -12.11 -8.68
N ARG A 148 -3.82 -11.44 -7.55
CA ARG A 148 -4.69 -12.02 -6.51
C ARG A 148 -6.13 -12.11 -6.99
N MET A 149 -6.63 -11.12 -7.73
CA MET A 149 -7.95 -11.17 -8.34
C MET A 149 -8.07 -12.34 -9.32
N ARG A 150 -7.06 -12.54 -10.17
CA ARG A 150 -7.02 -13.68 -11.07
C ARG A 150 -7.02 -15.02 -10.32
N LYS A 151 -6.19 -15.18 -9.29
CA LYS A 151 -6.18 -16.40 -8.45
C LYS A 151 -7.52 -16.67 -7.79
N LEU A 152 -8.24 -15.62 -7.36
CA LEU A 152 -9.58 -15.76 -6.80
C LEU A 152 -10.56 -16.26 -7.87
N SER A 153 -10.55 -15.69 -9.08
CA SER A 153 -11.40 -16.13 -10.20
C SER A 153 -11.07 -17.54 -10.70
N GLU A 154 -9.81 -17.98 -10.57
CA GLU A 154 -9.36 -19.34 -10.88
C GLU A 154 -9.72 -20.35 -9.77
N GLY A 155 -10.35 -19.94 -8.68
CA GLY A 155 -10.76 -20.81 -7.57
C GLY A 155 -9.61 -21.30 -6.68
N VAL A 156 -8.44 -20.66 -6.71
CA VAL A 156 -7.30 -21.00 -5.82
C VAL A 156 -7.68 -20.78 -4.34
N ALA A 157 -8.60 -19.88 -4.08
CA ALA A 157 -9.23 -19.65 -2.79
C ALA A 157 -10.69 -19.23 -2.98
N GLN A 158 -11.54 -19.49 -1.99
CA GLN A 158 -12.94 -19.10 -1.98
C GLN A 158 -13.15 -17.65 -1.52
N ALA A 159 -12.17 -17.09 -0.82
CA ALA A 159 -12.15 -15.69 -0.43
C ALA A 159 -10.73 -15.14 -0.34
N THR A 160 -10.60 -13.82 -0.39
CA THR A 160 -9.35 -13.10 -0.08
C THR A 160 -9.66 -11.73 0.49
N PHE A 161 -8.61 -11.05 0.99
CA PHE A 161 -8.69 -9.69 1.51
C PHE A 161 -7.70 -8.79 0.78
N LEU A 162 -8.17 -7.62 0.33
CA LEU A 162 -7.37 -6.56 -0.25
C LEU A 162 -7.69 -5.25 0.47
N ALA A 163 -6.75 -4.30 0.53
CA ALA A 163 -7.04 -2.97 1.07
C ALA A 163 -8.03 -2.24 0.15
N CYS A 164 -9.12 -1.69 0.70
CA CYS A 164 -10.13 -0.95 -0.05
C CYS A 164 -9.50 0.17 -0.88
N ALA A 165 -8.63 0.98 -0.27
CA ALA A 165 -7.92 2.05 -0.96
C ALA A 165 -7.15 1.59 -2.22
N GLY A 166 -6.57 0.39 -2.20
CA GLY A 166 -5.89 -0.16 -3.37
C GLY A 166 -6.84 -0.50 -4.51
N LEU A 167 -8.03 -1.01 -4.19
CA LEU A 167 -9.08 -1.32 -5.16
C LEU A 167 -9.72 -0.03 -5.70
N HIS A 168 -9.99 0.95 -4.84
CA HIS A 168 -10.53 2.26 -5.24
C HIS A 168 -9.60 2.96 -6.23
N ARG A 169 -8.29 3.03 -5.93
CA ARG A 169 -7.28 3.64 -6.83
C ARG A 169 -7.13 2.94 -8.17
N LEU A 170 -7.47 1.66 -8.25
CA LEU A 170 -7.47 0.89 -9.49
C LEU A 170 -8.83 0.90 -10.21
N GLY A 171 -9.84 1.63 -9.72
CA GLY A 171 -11.19 1.62 -10.29
C GLY A 171 -11.91 0.28 -10.12
N MET A 172 -11.56 -0.50 -9.09
CA MET A 172 -12.08 -1.85 -8.82
C MET A 172 -12.94 -1.90 -7.54
N ALA A 173 -13.58 -0.80 -7.16
CA ALA A 173 -14.43 -0.74 -5.97
C ALA A 173 -15.58 -1.75 -6.03
N ASP A 174 -16.12 -2.02 -7.22
CA ASP A 174 -17.17 -2.99 -7.52
C ASP A 174 -16.77 -4.44 -7.19
N ARG A 175 -15.49 -4.72 -7.01
CA ARG A 175 -14.95 -6.04 -6.65
C ARG A 175 -14.97 -6.31 -5.14
N ILE A 176 -15.23 -5.29 -4.33
CA ILE A 176 -15.33 -5.44 -2.87
C ILE A 176 -16.70 -6.04 -2.57
N THR A 177 -16.74 -7.28 -2.08
CA THR A 177 -17.98 -7.91 -1.63
C THR A 177 -18.50 -7.22 -0.36
N ALA A 178 -17.63 -6.99 0.62
CA ALA A 178 -17.93 -6.22 1.82
C ALA A 178 -16.68 -5.57 2.38
N PRO A 179 -16.71 -4.28 2.76
CA PRO A 179 -15.63 -3.68 3.55
C PRO A 179 -15.70 -4.22 4.99
N MET A 180 -14.56 -4.67 5.52
CA MET A 180 -14.48 -5.22 6.87
C MET A 180 -14.60 -4.11 7.93
N PRO A 181 -15.45 -4.27 8.94
CA PRO A 181 -15.43 -3.39 10.11
C PRO A 181 -14.04 -3.41 10.78
N VAL A 182 -13.58 -2.23 11.27
CA VAL A 182 -12.23 -2.09 11.82
C VAL A 182 -12.04 -2.84 13.16
N ASP A 183 -13.11 -3.08 13.88
CA ASP A 183 -13.15 -3.88 15.11
C ASP A 183 -13.08 -5.39 14.84
N VAL A 184 -13.44 -5.84 13.63
CA VAL A 184 -13.33 -7.24 13.19
C VAL A 184 -11.99 -7.50 12.50
N MET A 185 -11.55 -6.56 11.65
CA MET A 185 -10.29 -6.65 10.93
C MET A 185 -9.50 -5.34 11.05
N LEU A 186 -8.67 -5.25 12.10
CA LEU A 186 -7.83 -4.08 12.33
C LEU A 186 -6.89 -3.85 11.15
N PRO A 187 -6.90 -2.66 10.53
CA PRO A 187 -6.03 -2.33 9.39
C PRO A 187 -4.54 -2.40 9.72
N ALA A 188 -3.70 -2.45 8.69
CA ALA A 188 -2.27 -2.24 8.89
C ALA A 188 -2.00 -0.78 9.29
N VAL A 189 -0.94 -0.57 10.08
CA VAL A 189 -0.43 0.79 10.38
C VAL A 189 -0.23 1.57 9.09
N ALA A 190 -0.74 2.78 9.04
CA ALA A 190 -0.72 3.70 7.90
C ALA A 190 -1.34 3.11 6.61
N GLN A 191 -2.22 2.10 6.69
CA GLN A 191 -2.94 1.60 5.53
C GLN A 191 -3.78 2.70 4.90
N ALA A 192 -3.85 2.72 3.56
CA ALA A 192 -4.56 3.68 2.71
C ALA A 192 -3.86 5.04 2.53
N VAL A 193 -2.77 5.30 3.22
CA VAL A 193 -2.01 6.55 3.09
C VAL A 193 -0.93 6.43 2.01
N ILE A 194 -0.86 7.43 1.14
CA ILE A 194 0.27 7.67 0.24
C ILE A 194 1.21 8.64 0.94
N GLY A 195 2.49 8.28 1.01
CA GLY A 195 3.56 9.14 1.47
C GLY A 195 4.54 9.48 0.37
N VAL A 196 5.10 10.67 0.43
CA VAL A 196 6.15 11.12 -0.48
C VAL A 196 7.43 11.34 0.32
N GLU A 197 8.48 10.63 -0.09
CA GLU A 197 9.82 10.71 0.46
C GLU A 197 10.71 11.58 -0.43
N THR A 198 11.57 12.38 0.20
CA THR A 198 12.53 13.24 -0.48
C THR A 198 13.87 13.28 0.26
N ARG A 199 14.88 13.87 -0.36
CA ARG A 199 16.05 14.36 0.37
C ARG A 199 15.63 15.50 1.31
N LEU A 200 16.11 15.50 2.54
CA LEU A 200 15.75 16.51 3.56
C LEU A 200 16.39 17.89 3.29
N ASP A 201 17.41 17.96 2.46
CA ASP A 201 18.06 19.20 2.02
C ASP A 201 17.42 19.78 0.72
N ASP A 202 16.57 19.05 0.03
CA ASP A 202 15.86 19.50 -1.18
C ASP A 202 14.65 20.39 -0.82
N LYS A 203 14.94 21.64 -0.44
CA LYS A 203 13.94 22.63 -0.03
C LYS A 203 12.92 22.91 -1.13
N VAL A 204 13.34 22.91 -2.40
CA VAL A 204 12.47 23.18 -3.54
C VAL A 204 11.37 22.13 -3.65
N THR A 205 11.75 20.85 -3.65
CA THR A 205 10.77 19.75 -3.71
C THR A 205 9.87 19.73 -2.48
N ILE A 206 10.42 19.99 -1.28
CA ILE A 206 9.64 20.06 -0.03
C ILE A 206 8.59 21.17 -0.09
N ASP A 207 8.96 22.36 -0.58
CA ASP A 207 8.02 23.49 -0.70
C ASP A 207 6.89 23.20 -1.70
N TYR A 208 7.17 22.51 -2.82
CA TYR A 208 6.13 22.05 -3.73
C TYR A 208 5.16 21.06 -3.05
N LEU A 209 5.68 20.12 -2.28
CA LEU A 209 4.89 19.08 -1.60
C LEU A 209 4.06 19.63 -0.44
N ALA A 210 4.47 20.75 0.17
CA ALA A 210 3.78 21.34 1.33
C ALA A 210 2.30 21.68 1.03
N LEU A 211 1.96 22.08 -0.21
CA LEU A 211 0.59 22.42 -0.57
C LEU A 211 -0.36 21.22 -0.72
N ILE A 212 0.17 20.02 -0.84
CA ILE A 212 -0.65 18.80 -0.95
C ILE A 212 -0.56 17.93 0.29
N HIS A 213 0.18 18.38 1.32
CA HIS A 213 0.32 17.69 2.60
C HIS A 213 -0.96 17.79 3.45
N ASP A 214 -1.38 16.66 4.01
CA ASP A 214 -2.52 16.58 4.92
C ASP A 214 -2.06 16.38 6.37
N GLY A 215 -2.24 17.42 7.17
CA GLY A 215 -1.78 17.45 8.57
C GLY A 215 -2.55 16.50 9.49
N GLU A 216 -3.84 16.24 9.24
CA GLU A 216 -4.63 15.31 10.04
C GLU A 216 -4.15 13.87 9.80
N THR A 217 -3.98 13.49 8.55
CA THR A 217 -3.38 12.19 8.18
C THR A 217 -1.99 12.04 8.79
N ALA A 218 -1.17 13.11 8.78
CA ALA A 218 0.18 13.07 9.35
C ALA A 218 0.17 12.78 10.86
N GLN A 219 -0.73 13.41 11.62
CA GLN A 219 -0.88 13.14 13.04
C GLN A 219 -1.32 11.72 13.33
N CYS A 220 -2.30 11.19 12.58
CA CYS A 220 -2.75 9.80 12.70
C CYS A 220 -1.63 8.81 12.38
N VAL A 221 -0.92 9.01 11.28
CA VAL A 221 0.20 8.14 10.86
C VAL A 221 1.34 8.19 11.86
N ALA A 222 1.67 9.35 12.41
CA ALA A 222 2.71 9.48 13.43
C ALA A 222 2.35 8.65 14.69
N ALA A 223 1.10 8.76 15.17
CA ALA A 223 0.62 7.97 16.30
C ALA A 223 0.63 6.47 16.03
N GLU A 224 0.14 6.04 14.86
CA GLU A 224 0.13 4.64 14.46
C GLU A 224 1.55 4.07 14.33
N ARG A 225 2.49 4.82 13.75
CA ARG A 225 3.89 4.38 13.55
C ARG A 225 4.69 4.35 14.82
N ALA A 226 4.37 5.20 15.80
CA ALA A 226 5.00 5.16 17.12
C ALA A 226 4.77 3.81 17.86
N LEU A 227 3.71 3.08 17.52
CA LEU A 227 3.46 1.73 18.04
C LEU A 227 4.48 0.70 17.50
N LEU A 228 5.09 0.94 16.33
CA LEU A 228 6.02 0.02 15.66
C LEU A 228 7.49 0.35 15.93
N ALA A 229 7.78 1.54 16.52
CA ALA A 229 9.13 2.03 16.85
C ALA A 229 9.64 1.44 18.22
#